data_b8909bfb28d97e0cbf2e9548c4fd64ab
#
_entry.id   b8909bfb28d97e0cbf2e9548c4fd64ab
#
_cell.length_a   1.000
_cell.length_b   1.000
_cell.length_c   1.000
_cell.angle_alpha   90.00
_cell.angle_beta   90.00
_cell.angle_gamma   90.00
#
_symmetry.space_group_name_H-M   'P 1'
#
loop_
_entity.id
_entity.type
_entity.pdbx_description
1 polymer ?
#
loop_
_entity_poly.entity_id
_entity_poly.type
_entity_poly.pdbx_seq_one_letter_code
_entity_poly.pdbx_strand_id
1 'polypeptide(L)' 'MEEVRIFIMKQAKGYIANGLQPLRIEYDAEYDNLVFVFDKKESQPLYYKWVNRDMKYINY' A
#
# COMPACT_ATOMS: atom_id res chain seq x y z
N MET A 1 16.70 1.41 -5.87
CA MET A 1 15.48 1.14 -5.09
C MET A 1 14.30 1.01 -6.04
N GLU A 2 13.59 -0.09 -5.96
CA GLU A 2 12.39 -0.26 -6.76
C GLU A 2 11.16 0.20 -5.97
N GLU A 3 10.21 0.74 -6.70
CA GLU A 3 8.99 1.27 -6.12
C GLU A 3 7.78 0.54 -6.67
N VAL A 4 6.75 0.40 -5.85
CA VAL A 4 5.46 -0.10 -6.29
C VAL A 4 4.41 0.97 -6.04
N ARG A 5 3.48 1.09 -6.99
CA ARG A 5 2.36 2.02 -6.89
C ARG A 5 1.11 1.24 -6.53
N ILE A 6 0.51 1.63 -5.41
CA ILE A 6 -0.69 0.96 -4.91
C ILE A 6 -1.89 1.88 -5.13
N PHE A 7 -2.79 1.44 -5.98
CA PHE A 7 -3.97 2.19 -6.35
C PHE A 7 -5.18 1.81 -5.48
N ILE A 8 -5.13 0.64 -4.87
CA ILE A 8 -6.24 0.15 -4.04
C ILE A 8 -6.07 0.71 -2.64
N MET A 9 -6.99 1.57 -2.25
CA MET A 9 -6.92 2.26 -0.96
C MET A 9 -6.87 1.29 0.21
N LYS A 10 -7.66 0.23 0.16
CA LYS A 10 -7.70 -0.76 1.24
C LYS A 10 -6.35 -1.46 1.41
N GLN A 11 -5.68 -1.75 0.30
CA GLN A 11 -4.35 -2.37 0.33
C GLN A 11 -3.33 -1.42 0.95
N ALA A 12 -3.34 -0.16 0.52
CA ALA A 12 -2.43 0.84 1.06
C ALA A 12 -2.65 1.05 2.56
N LYS A 13 -3.92 1.14 2.98
CA LYS A 13 -4.24 1.26 4.40
C LYS A 13 -3.74 0.06 5.19
N GLY A 14 -3.88 -1.13 4.62
CA GLY A 14 -3.38 -2.34 5.27
C GLY A 14 -1.88 -2.32 5.47
N TYR A 15 -1.13 -1.85 4.46
CA TYR A 15 0.31 -1.71 4.59
C TYR A 15 0.67 -0.75 5.73
N ILE A 16 0.03 0.40 5.76
CA ILE A 16 0.29 1.42 6.78
C ILE A 16 -0.09 0.89 8.17
N ALA A 17 -1.22 0.21 8.29
CA ALA A 17 -1.68 -0.37 9.55
C ALA A 17 -0.69 -1.44 10.07
N ASN A 18 0.06 -2.06 9.17
CA ASN A 18 1.07 -3.04 9.53
C ASN A 18 2.48 -2.43 9.69
N GLY A 19 2.55 -1.11 9.76
CA GLY A 19 3.79 -0.43 10.11
C GLY A 19 4.64 0.05 8.95
N LEU A 20 4.21 -0.16 7.71
CA LEU A 20 4.98 0.28 6.55
C LEU A 20 4.51 1.67 6.12
N GLN A 21 5.44 2.62 6.05
CA GLN A 21 5.13 3.97 5.61
C GLN A 21 5.35 4.09 4.11
N PRO A 22 4.48 4.82 3.41
CA PRO A 22 4.72 5.08 1.99
C PRO A 22 5.92 6.01 1.81
N LEU A 23 6.61 5.83 0.69
CA LEU A 23 7.68 6.75 0.32
C LEU A 23 7.13 8.12 -0.02
N ARG A 24 5.96 8.13 -0.66
CA ARG A 24 5.23 9.35 -0.99
C ARG A 24 3.83 8.97 -1.43
N ILE A 25 2.97 9.99 -1.51
CA ILE A 25 1.61 9.84 -2.03
C ILE A 25 1.51 10.74 -3.24
N GLU A 26 1.02 10.19 -4.36
CA GLU A 26 0.86 10.92 -5.61
C GLU A 26 -0.63 11.02 -5.94
N TYR A 27 -0.98 12.05 -6.71
CA TYR A 27 -2.34 12.20 -7.21
C TYR A 27 -2.39 11.77 -8.67
N ASP A 28 -3.32 10.88 -8.98
CA ASP A 28 -3.58 10.44 -10.35
C ASP A 28 -4.79 11.21 -10.87
N ALA A 29 -4.54 12.21 -11.70
CA ALA A 29 -5.58 13.07 -12.24
C ALA A 29 -6.51 12.34 -13.19
N GLU A 30 -6.04 11.31 -13.87
CA GLU A 30 -6.86 10.55 -14.82
C GLU A 30 -8.00 9.84 -14.12
N TYR A 31 -7.74 9.25 -12.96
CA TYR A 31 -8.74 8.51 -12.21
C TYR A 31 -9.20 9.26 -10.96
N ASP A 32 -8.70 10.48 -10.77
CA ASP A 32 -9.05 11.29 -9.60
C ASP A 32 -8.87 10.50 -8.30
N ASN A 33 -7.68 9.95 -8.13
CA ASN A 33 -7.41 9.05 -7.03
C ASN A 33 -6.01 9.26 -6.45
N LEU A 34 -5.82 8.87 -5.21
CA LEU A 34 -4.50 8.88 -4.59
C LEU A 34 -3.78 7.58 -4.90
N VAL A 35 -2.49 7.68 -5.16
CA VAL A 35 -1.62 6.53 -5.40
C VAL A 35 -0.56 6.53 -4.32
N PHE A 36 -0.46 5.43 -3.59
CA PHE A 36 0.52 5.29 -2.52
C PHE A 36 1.73 4.54 -3.07
N VAL A 37 2.90 5.14 -2.94
CA VAL A 37 4.14 4.56 -3.47
C VAL A 37 4.93 3.99 -2.31
N PHE A 38 5.22 2.69 -2.38
CA PHE A 38 5.96 2.00 -1.33
C PHE A 38 7.26 1.43 -1.91
N ASP A 39 8.23 1.20 -1.03
CA ASP A 39 9.42 0.45 -1.42
C ASP A 39 9.00 -1.00 -1.72
N LYS A 40 9.40 -1.49 -2.89
CA LYS A 40 8.97 -2.81 -3.34
C LYS A 40 9.44 -3.92 -2.40
N LYS A 41 10.70 -3.85 -1.99
CA LYS A 41 11.28 -4.88 -1.15
C LYS A 41 10.63 -4.92 0.23
N GLU A 42 10.41 -3.75 0.82
CA GLU A 42 9.81 -3.68 2.16
C GLU A 42 8.34 -4.06 2.14
N SER A 43 7.64 -3.80 1.05
CA SER A 43 6.22 -4.12 0.94
C SER A 43 5.95 -5.57 0.56
N GLN A 44 6.97 -6.30 0.11
CA GLN A 44 6.80 -7.66 -0.39
C GLN A 44 6.10 -8.60 0.60
N PRO A 45 6.52 -8.67 1.89
CA PRO A 45 5.83 -9.54 2.83
C PRO A 45 4.35 -9.16 3.02
N LEU A 46 4.06 -7.87 2.99
CA LEU A 46 2.69 -7.39 3.14
C LEU A 46 1.87 -7.67 1.89
N TYR A 47 2.51 -7.62 0.72
CA TYR A 47 1.85 -7.99 -0.52
C TYR A 47 1.35 -9.43 -0.46
N TYR A 48 2.17 -10.35 0.03
CA TYR A 48 1.75 -11.74 0.17
C TYR A 48 0.59 -11.89 1.13
N LYS A 49 0.60 -11.15 2.23
CA LYS A 49 -0.53 -11.16 3.16
C LYS A 49 -1.79 -10.62 2.49
N TRP A 50 -1.64 -9.59 1.67
CA TRP A 50 -2.76 -9.00 0.96
C TRP A 50 -3.40 -10.01 0.00
N VAL A 51 -2.59 -10.66 -0.85
CA VAL A 51 -3.12 -11.59 -1.85
C VAL A 51 -3.69 -12.85 -1.21
N ASN A 52 -3.18 -13.25 -0.05
CA ASN A 52 -3.68 -14.41 0.68
C ASN A 52 -4.83 -14.06 1.62
N ARG A 53 -5.26 -12.80 1.62
CA ARG A 53 -6.34 -12.29 2.47
C ARG A 53 -6.06 -12.50 3.96
N ASP A 54 -4.78 -12.43 4.32
CA ASP A 54 -4.30 -12.66 5.68
C ASP A 54 -3.84 -11.35 6.34
N MET A 55 -4.13 -10.24 5.74
CA MET A 55 -3.74 -8.93 6.24
C MET A 55 -4.75 -8.45 7.25
N LYS A 56 -4.27 -8.04 8.41
CA LYS A 56 -5.10 -7.50 9.47
C LYS A 56 -5.16 -5.98 9.37
N TYR A 57 -6.31 -5.44 9.67
CA TYR A 57 -6.54 -4.00 9.65
C TYR A 57 -6.87 -3.54 11.07
N ILE A 58 -6.43 -2.32 11.39
CA ILE A 58 -6.80 -1.71 12.66
C ILE A 58 -8.16 -1.05 12.45
N ASN A 59 -9.11 -1.41 13.30
CA ASN A 59 -10.43 -0.79 13.28
C ASN A 59 -10.45 0.36 14.27
N TYR A 60 -10.81 1.52 13.79
CA TYR A 60 -10.94 2.70 14.62
C TYR A 60 -12.39 3.02 14.89
#